data_3b499240f7f899614c5a6e3e47199d71
#
_entry.id   3b499240f7f899614c5a6e3e47199d71
#
_cell.length_a   1.000
_cell.length_b   1.000
_cell.length_c   1.000
_cell.angle_alpha   90.00
_cell.angle_beta   90.00
_cell.angle_gamma   90.00
#
_symmetry.space_group_name_H-M   'P 1'
#
loop_
_entity.id
_entity.type
_entity.pdbx_description
1 polymer ?
#
loop_
_entity_poly.entity_id
_entity_poly.type
_entity_poly.pdbx_seq_one_letter_code
_entity_poly.pdbx_strand_id
1 'polypeptide(L)'
;MAPTKTSAGQRAERLKQQAVQLSAEEAANQKVLQHYAKTVYFNDLWVSFLSKMAALVALMSYLEVQRMRHSARGLGFVAGFEALSVLIAASTVLFIRRWLNALLAFKVAFAFSLLQAFWFVASYYARFMELPRQAGDLLAEQIPFGLVYFVVCWVSDRFMMRSQDIAKQTADDMRAVLKGKAA
;
A
#
# COMPACT_ATOMS: atom_id res chain seq x y z
N MET A 1 -60.20 24.23 -29.02
CA MET A 1 -59.53 25.16 -28.08
C MET A 1 -58.82 24.34 -27.03
N ALA A 2 -57.53 24.35 -27.04
CA ALA A 2 -56.74 23.65 -26.02
C ALA A 2 -56.69 24.53 -24.75
N PRO A 3 -56.83 23.96 -23.54
CA PRO A 3 -56.78 24.73 -22.31
C PRO A 3 -55.36 25.28 -22.09
N THR A 4 -55.23 26.59 -22.08
CA THR A 4 -54.02 27.33 -21.70
C THR A 4 -53.70 27.01 -20.25
N LYS A 5 -52.62 26.24 -20.02
CA LYS A 5 -52.08 26.00 -18.66
C LYS A 5 -51.83 27.37 -18.02
N THR A 6 -52.48 27.66 -16.93
CA THR A 6 -52.30 28.90 -16.16
C THR A 6 -50.83 29.01 -15.71
N SER A 7 -50.28 30.21 -15.72
CA SER A 7 -48.87 30.51 -15.35
C SER A 7 -48.46 29.94 -13.98
N ALA A 8 -49.40 29.80 -13.07
CA ALA A 8 -49.23 29.16 -11.76
C ALA A 8 -48.95 27.65 -11.84
N GLY A 9 -49.59 26.92 -12.77
CA GLY A 9 -49.32 25.49 -12.96
C GLY A 9 -47.93 25.20 -13.55
N GLN A 10 -47.48 26.05 -14.47
CA GLN A 10 -46.13 25.95 -15.03
C GLN A 10 -45.03 26.24 -13.98
N ARG A 11 -45.31 27.17 -13.07
CA ARG A 11 -44.38 27.50 -11.97
C ARG A 11 -44.29 26.36 -10.95
N ALA A 12 -45.40 25.72 -10.63
CA ALA A 12 -45.45 24.56 -9.74
C ALA A 12 -44.72 23.33 -10.33
N GLU A 13 -44.86 23.08 -11.65
CA GLU A 13 -44.09 22.00 -12.32
C GLU A 13 -42.60 22.27 -12.35
N ARG A 14 -42.15 23.52 -12.59
CA ARG A 14 -40.72 23.89 -12.53
C ARG A 14 -40.14 23.72 -11.14
N LEU A 15 -40.85 24.11 -10.08
CA LEU A 15 -40.43 23.94 -8.70
C LEU A 15 -40.30 22.45 -8.31
N LYS A 16 -41.25 21.61 -8.77
CA LYS A 16 -41.14 20.15 -8.56
C LYS A 16 -39.93 19.55 -9.30
N GLN A 17 -39.70 19.97 -10.54
CA GLN A 17 -38.51 19.49 -11.30
C GLN A 17 -37.21 19.94 -10.64
N GLN A 18 -37.11 21.17 -10.14
CA GLN A 18 -35.95 21.64 -9.38
C GLN A 18 -35.74 20.87 -8.08
N ALA A 19 -36.82 20.59 -7.33
CA ALA A 19 -36.72 19.80 -6.11
C ALA A 19 -36.22 18.35 -6.37
N VAL A 20 -36.70 17.72 -7.46
CA VAL A 20 -36.25 16.39 -7.87
C VAL A 20 -34.80 16.43 -8.31
N GLN A 21 -34.37 17.46 -9.03
CA GLN A 21 -32.96 17.60 -9.44
C GLN A 21 -32.02 17.81 -8.23
N LEU A 22 -32.39 18.66 -7.28
CA LEU A 22 -31.63 18.89 -6.03
C LEU A 22 -31.51 17.62 -5.22
N SER A 23 -32.57 16.85 -5.06
CA SER A 23 -32.52 15.57 -4.33
C SER A 23 -31.64 14.52 -5.02
N ALA A 24 -31.62 14.48 -6.35
CA ALA A 24 -30.74 13.59 -7.11
C ALA A 24 -29.26 13.99 -7.00
N GLU A 25 -28.97 15.30 -6.99
CA GLU A 25 -27.61 15.83 -6.80
C GLU A 25 -27.10 15.56 -5.38
N GLU A 26 -27.91 15.70 -4.36
CA GLU A 26 -27.58 15.35 -2.98
C GLU A 26 -27.29 13.84 -2.82
N ALA A 27 -28.11 13.00 -3.43
CA ALA A 27 -27.90 11.55 -3.43
C ALA A 27 -26.61 11.15 -4.16
N ALA A 28 -26.25 11.81 -5.26
CA ALA A 28 -24.99 11.59 -5.97
C ALA A 28 -23.79 11.99 -5.10
N ASN A 29 -23.86 13.14 -4.41
CA ASN A 29 -22.82 13.60 -3.50
C ASN A 29 -22.60 12.63 -2.33
N GLN A 30 -23.66 12.13 -1.74
CA GLN A 30 -23.56 11.14 -0.67
C GLN A 30 -22.86 9.85 -1.16
N LYS A 31 -23.17 9.38 -2.36
CA LYS A 31 -22.52 8.20 -2.94
C LYS A 31 -21.00 8.42 -3.14
N VAL A 32 -20.60 9.60 -3.64
CA VAL A 32 -19.18 9.93 -3.84
C VAL A 32 -18.44 9.99 -2.49
N LEU A 33 -19.03 10.65 -1.50
CA LEU A 33 -18.44 10.71 -0.14
C LEU A 33 -18.35 9.33 0.50
N GLN A 34 -19.34 8.47 0.33
CA GLN A 34 -19.32 7.10 0.80
C GLN A 34 -18.24 6.29 0.09
N HIS A 35 -18.05 6.47 -1.21
CA HIS A 35 -16.99 5.80 -1.97
C HIS A 35 -15.60 6.22 -1.48
N TYR A 36 -15.39 7.52 -1.28
CA TYR A 36 -14.15 8.03 -0.71
C TYR A 36 -13.89 7.46 0.69
N ALA A 37 -14.87 7.50 1.58
CA ALA A 37 -14.75 6.95 2.92
C ALA A 37 -14.42 5.44 2.93
N LYS A 38 -15.04 4.67 2.03
CA LYS A 38 -14.72 3.25 1.84
C LYS A 38 -13.28 3.04 1.37
N THR A 39 -12.81 3.85 0.41
CA THR A 39 -11.44 3.75 -0.11
C THR A 39 -10.42 4.03 0.99
N VAL A 40 -10.64 5.07 1.81
CA VAL A 40 -9.79 5.38 2.97
C VAL A 40 -9.78 4.23 3.97
N TYR A 41 -10.96 3.71 4.32
CA TYR A 41 -11.10 2.57 5.25
C TYR A 41 -10.36 1.31 4.76
N PHE A 42 -10.49 0.96 3.48
CA PHE A 42 -9.77 -0.17 2.90
C PHE A 42 -8.25 0.03 2.92
N ASN A 43 -7.78 1.23 2.63
CA ASN A 43 -6.35 1.54 2.68
C ASN A 43 -5.80 1.40 4.11
N ASP A 44 -6.52 1.87 5.12
CA ASP A 44 -6.13 1.71 6.53
C ASP A 44 -6.11 0.24 6.95
N LEU A 45 -7.09 -0.55 6.48
CA LEU A 45 -7.12 -2.00 6.71
C LEU A 45 -5.90 -2.68 6.09
N TRP A 46 -5.53 -2.32 4.84
CA TRP A 46 -4.35 -2.83 4.18
C TRP A 46 -3.05 -2.44 4.89
N VAL A 47 -2.90 -1.19 5.32
CA VAL A 47 -1.76 -0.74 6.13
C VAL A 47 -1.65 -1.54 7.42
N SER A 48 -2.77 -1.80 8.08
CA SER A 48 -2.81 -2.63 9.30
C SER A 48 -2.40 -4.07 9.02
N PHE A 49 -2.91 -4.67 7.94
CA PHE A 49 -2.57 -6.02 7.50
C PHE A 49 -1.07 -6.14 7.17
N LEU A 50 -0.55 -5.26 6.32
CA LEU A 50 0.86 -5.25 5.94
C LEU A 50 1.77 -5.05 7.16
N SER A 51 1.37 -4.22 8.12
CA SER A 51 2.13 -4.04 9.36
C SER A 51 2.20 -5.32 10.21
N LYS A 52 1.14 -6.14 10.21
CA LYS A 52 1.13 -7.45 10.89
C LYS A 52 1.98 -8.48 10.16
N MET A 53 2.04 -8.40 8.83
CA MET A 53 2.93 -9.24 8.02
C MET A 53 4.41 -9.01 8.33
N ALA A 54 4.81 -7.82 8.78
CA ALA A 54 6.17 -7.57 9.25
C ALA A 54 6.55 -8.46 10.46
N ALA A 55 5.61 -8.69 11.37
CA ALA A 55 5.84 -9.60 12.50
C ALA A 55 6.02 -11.06 12.02
N LEU A 56 5.29 -11.45 10.96
CA LEU A 56 5.48 -12.75 10.34
C LEU A 56 6.87 -12.88 9.70
N VAL A 57 7.35 -11.85 8.99
CA VAL A 57 8.71 -11.81 8.44
C VAL A 57 9.73 -11.97 9.56
N ALA A 58 9.59 -11.21 10.66
CA ALA A 58 10.50 -11.32 11.80
C ALA A 58 10.47 -12.73 12.43
N LEU A 59 9.30 -13.35 12.53
CA LEU A 59 9.15 -14.72 13.02
C LEU A 59 9.85 -15.72 12.10
N MET A 60 9.65 -15.62 10.78
CA MET A 60 10.28 -16.51 9.80
C MET A 60 11.80 -16.36 9.84
N SER A 61 12.31 -15.13 9.89
CA SER A 61 13.75 -14.84 10.06
C SER A 61 14.31 -15.47 11.34
N TYR A 62 13.58 -15.37 12.44
CA TYR A 62 13.97 -16.01 13.70
C TYR A 62 14.03 -17.55 13.58
N LEU A 63 13.01 -18.15 12.98
CA LEU A 63 12.95 -19.60 12.79
C LEU A 63 14.10 -20.11 11.90
N GLU A 64 14.48 -19.36 10.84
CA GLU A 64 15.61 -19.73 9.99
C GLU A 64 16.94 -19.66 10.76
N VAL A 65 17.15 -18.65 11.58
CA VAL A 65 18.33 -18.57 12.46
C VAL A 65 18.37 -19.76 13.44
N GLN A 66 17.21 -20.12 14.04
CA GLN A 66 17.15 -21.28 14.95
C GLN A 66 17.40 -22.60 14.21
N ARG A 67 16.86 -22.77 13.02
CA ARG A 67 17.10 -23.94 12.17
C ARG A 67 18.59 -24.14 11.89
N MET A 68 19.31 -23.06 11.61
CA MET A 68 20.73 -23.09 11.29
C MET A 68 21.63 -23.16 12.52
N ARG A 69 21.10 -22.96 13.73
CA ARG A 69 21.89 -22.96 15.00
C ARG A 69 22.63 -24.26 15.23
N HIS A 70 22.10 -25.37 14.72
CA HIS A 70 22.73 -26.69 14.85
C HIS A 70 23.86 -26.91 13.82
N SER A 71 23.96 -26.05 12.80
CA SER A 71 25.03 -26.07 11.80
C SER A 71 26.07 -25.02 12.18
N ALA A 72 27.13 -25.41 12.88
CA ALA A 72 28.12 -24.48 13.42
C ALA A 72 28.84 -23.61 12.37
N ARG A 73 28.83 -24.03 11.09
CA ARG A 73 29.49 -23.31 10.00
C ARG A 73 28.47 -22.42 9.27
N GLY A 74 28.69 -21.09 9.27
CA GLY A 74 27.90 -20.15 8.52
C GLY A 74 26.78 -19.44 9.31
N LEU A 75 26.58 -19.75 10.59
CA LEU A 75 25.56 -19.12 11.44
C LEU A 75 25.63 -17.58 11.42
N GLY A 76 26.86 -17.01 11.43
CA GLY A 76 27.03 -15.54 11.39
C GLY A 76 26.51 -14.90 10.10
N PHE A 77 26.70 -15.55 8.94
CA PHE A 77 26.21 -15.08 7.66
C PHE A 77 24.69 -15.15 7.57
N VAL A 78 24.11 -16.26 8.01
CA VAL A 78 22.65 -16.44 8.06
C VAL A 78 22.01 -15.44 9.02
N ALA A 79 22.56 -15.31 10.22
CA ALA A 79 22.07 -14.35 11.19
C ALA A 79 22.16 -12.90 10.68
N GLY A 80 23.23 -12.54 9.96
CA GLY A 80 23.38 -11.22 9.33
C GLY A 80 22.32 -10.98 8.23
N PHE A 81 22.10 -11.97 7.37
CA PHE A 81 21.10 -11.89 6.31
C PHE A 81 19.67 -11.76 6.87
N GLU A 82 19.35 -12.54 7.90
CA GLU A 82 18.03 -12.49 8.56
C GLU A 82 17.86 -11.23 9.40
N ALA A 83 18.92 -10.71 10.02
CA ALA A 83 18.87 -9.41 10.68
C ALA A 83 18.54 -8.28 9.69
N LEU A 84 19.05 -8.32 8.46
CA LEU A 84 18.66 -7.40 7.39
C LEU A 84 17.17 -7.54 7.06
N SER A 85 16.63 -8.75 6.98
CA SER A 85 15.19 -8.96 6.75
C SER A 85 14.34 -8.27 7.82
N VAL A 86 14.71 -8.37 9.08
CA VAL A 86 14.00 -7.72 10.20
C VAL A 86 14.14 -6.20 10.13
N LEU A 87 15.32 -5.66 9.81
CA LEU A 87 15.55 -4.22 9.66
C LEU A 87 14.76 -3.64 8.48
N ILE A 88 14.69 -4.36 7.36
CA ILE A 88 13.85 -4.00 6.22
C ILE A 88 12.38 -3.97 6.64
N ALA A 89 11.90 -5.02 7.31
CA ALA A 89 10.52 -5.10 7.75
C ALA A 89 10.16 -3.95 8.71
N ALA A 90 11.00 -3.65 9.70
CA ALA A 90 10.80 -2.57 10.64
C ALA A 90 10.76 -1.20 9.96
N SER A 91 11.76 -0.89 9.10
CA SER A 91 11.82 0.39 8.37
C SER A 91 10.66 0.53 7.37
N THR A 92 10.22 -0.56 6.76
CA THR A 92 9.06 -0.57 5.86
C THR A 92 7.76 -0.29 6.61
N VAL A 93 7.57 -0.81 7.83
CA VAL A 93 6.42 -0.46 8.68
C VAL A 93 6.41 1.02 9.02
N LEU A 94 7.56 1.58 9.39
CA LEU A 94 7.69 3.02 9.66
C LEU A 94 7.34 3.87 8.43
N PHE A 95 7.73 3.43 7.25
CA PHE A 95 7.38 4.05 5.97
C PHE A 95 5.87 4.02 5.71
N ILE A 96 5.24 2.82 5.77
CA ILE A 96 3.82 2.64 5.45
C ILE A 96 2.92 3.37 6.47
N ARG A 97 3.24 3.27 7.75
CA ARG A 97 2.49 3.94 8.82
C ARG A 97 2.76 5.44 8.92
N ARG A 98 3.76 5.94 8.20
CA ARG A 98 4.15 7.36 8.20
C ARG A 98 4.39 7.92 9.60
N TRP A 99 4.85 7.08 10.53
CA TRP A 99 5.11 7.47 11.93
C TRP A 99 6.30 8.40 12.12
N LEU A 100 7.26 8.33 11.19
CA LEU A 100 8.44 9.18 11.14
C LEU A 100 8.51 9.85 9.76
N ASN A 101 9.63 10.48 9.44
CA ASN A 101 9.87 10.97 8.10
C ASN A 101 9.77 9.81 7.09
N ALA A 102 8.62 9.69 6.41
CA ALA A 102 8.31 8.58 5.51
C ALA A 102 9.36 8.44 4.39
N LEU A 103 9.92 9.58 3.92
CA LEU A 103 10.97 9.55 2.91
C LEU A 103 12.27 8.95 3.44
N LEU A 104 12.64 9.27 4.68
CA LEU A 104 13.81 8.69 5.33
C LEU A 104 13.62 7.19 5.56
N ALA A 105 12.48 6.80 6.12
CA ALA A 105 12.14 5.39 6.34
C ALA A 105 12.15 4.58 5.03
N PHE A 106 11.62 5.15 3.95
CA PHE A 106 11.70 4.55 2.62
C PHE A 106 13.14 4.39 2.13
N LYS A 107 13.98 5.44 2.22
CA LYS A 107 15.39 5.36 1.81
C LYS A 107 16.17 4.31 2.58
N VAL A 108 15.92 4.20 3.89
CA VAL A 108 16.56 3.19 4.75
C VAL A 108 16.11 1.78 4.36
N ALA A 109 14.79 1.56 4.22
CA ALA A 109 14.25 0.27 3.78
C ALA A 109 14.79 -0.12 2.40
N PHE A 110 14.85 0.82 1.47
CA PHE A 110 15.36 0.61 0.12
C PHE A 110 16.85 0.26 0.12
N ALA A 111 17.68 0.99 0.88
CA ALA A 111 19.11 0.73 1.00
C ALA A 111 19.40 -0.68 1.56
N PHE A 112 18.70 -1.08 2.63
CA PHE A 112 18.83 -2.43 3.18
C PHE A 112 18.31 -3.50 2.21
N SER A 113 17.24 -3.22 1.47
CA SER A 113 16.72 -4.14 0.44
C SER A 113 17.72 -4.33 -0.70
N LEU A 114 18.39 -3.27 -1.14
CA LEU A 114 19.47 -3.38 -2.13
C LEU A 114 20.65 -4.20 -1.60
N LEU A 115 21.04 -3.97 -0.34
CA LEU A 115 22.12 -4.74 0.29
C LEU A 115 21.76 -6.23 0.37
N GLN A 116 20.52 -6.55 0.76
CA GLN A 116 20.03 -7.92 0.82
C GLN A 116 19.94 -8.56 -0.58
N ALA A 117 19.47 -7.82 -1.58
CA ALA A 117 19.43 -8.27 -2.98
C ALA A 117 20.82 -8.56 -3.52
N PHE A 118 21.77 -7.63 -3.27
CA PHE A 118 23.18 -7.83 -3.67
C PHE A 118 23.77 -9.08 -3.01
N TRP A 119 23.54 -9.25 -1.70
CA TRP A 119 24.00 -10.42 -0.97
C TRP A 119 23.41 -11.72 -1.54
N PHE A 120 22.11 -11.73 -1.81
CA PHE A 120 21.43 -12.87 -2.41
C PHE A 120 22.01 -13.22 -3.79
N VAL A 121 22.15 -12.23 -4.67
CA VAL A 121 22.70 -12.41 -6.02
C VAL A 121 24.17 -12.88 -5.97
N ALA A 122 24.98 -12.28 -5.11
CA ALA A 122 26.37 -12.67 -4.93
C ALA A 122 26.51 -14.13 -4.45
N SER A 123 25.64 -14.54 -3.53
CA SER A 123 25.61 -15.92 -3.02
C SER A 123 25.16 -16.91 -4.08
N TYR A 124 24.15 -16.53 -4.88
CA TYR A 124 23.68 -17.33 -6.00
C TYR A 124 24.76 -17.48 -7.08
N TYR A 125 25.46 -16.37 -7.40
CA TYR A 125 26.57 -16.38 -8.37
C TYR A 125 27.75 -17.22 -7.89
N ALA A 126 28.11 -17.13 -6.61
CA ALA A 126 29.15 -17.94 -6.00
C ALA A 126 28.86 -19.46 -6.09
N ARG A 127 27.58 -19.83 -5.94
CA ARG A 127 27.12 -21.21 -6.14
C ARG A 127 27.25 -21.66 -7.60
N PHE A 128 26.86 -20.77 -8.54
CA PHE A 128 26.91 -21.09 -9.97
C PHE A 128 28.32 -21.28 -10.50
N MET A 129 29.30 -20.54 -9.94
CA MET A 129 30.71 -20.61 -10.30
C MET A 129 31.51 -21.74 -9.58
N GLU A 130 30.82 -22.67 -8.93
CA GLU A 130 31.43 -23.80 -8.21
C GLU A 130 32.53 -23.39 -7.19
N LEU A 131 32.49 -22.17 -6.70
CA LEU A 131 33.34 -21.71 -5.61
C LEU A 131 33.12 -22.57 -4.37
N PRO A 132 34.18 -22.80 -3.52
CA PRO A 132 34.13 -23.79 -2.43
C PRO A 132 32.83 -23.65 -1.61
N ARG A 133 32.10 -24.75 -1.56
CA ARG A 133 30.71 -24.97 -1.11
C ARG A 133 30.33 -24.47 0.29
N GLN A 134 31.17 -23.83 1.05
CA GLN A 134 30.94 -23.68 2.49
C GLN A 134 30.07 -22.47 2.91
N ALA A 135 30.00 -21.41 2.12
CA ALA A 135 29.20 -20.22 2.48
C ALA A 135 28.05 -19.95 1.49
N GLY A 136 28.23 -20.24 0.18
CA GLY A 136 27.25 -19.96 -0.85
C GLY A 136 26.01 -20.86 -0.78
N ASP A 137 26.17 -22.13 -0.42
CA ASP A 137 25.08 -23.11 -0.38
C ASP A 137 24.03 -22.77 0.69
N LEU A 138 24.46 -22.26 1.84
CA LEU A 138 23.55 -21.91 2.94
C LEU A 138 22.68 -20.69 2.61
N LEU A 139 23.20 -19.73 1.84
CA LEU A 139 22.48 -18.50 1.50
C LEU A 139 21.61 -18.65 0.26
N ALA A 140 21.97 -19.54 -0.67
CA ALA A 140 21.18 -19.79 -1.88
C ALA A 140 19.87 -20.55 -1.59
N GLU A 141 19.76 -21.19 -0.42
CA GLU A 141 18.52 -21.83 0.04
C GLU A 141 17.59 -20.85 0.78
N GLN A 142 18.08 -19.64 1.11
CA GLN A 142 17.31 -18.67 1.86
C GLN A 142 16.50 -17.76 0.95
N ILE A 143 15.23 -17.67 1.23
CA ILE A 143 14.33 -16.71 0.58
C ILE A 143 14.56 -15.34 1.22
N PRO A 144 14.83 -14.28 0.45
CA PRO A 144 14.99 -12.92 0.97
C PRO A 144 13.65 -12.32 1.40
N PHE A 145 13.09 -12.81 2.51
CA PHE A 145 11.76 -12.41 2.99
C PHE A 145 11.62 -10.90 3.18
N GLY A 146 12.67 -10.24 3.68
CA GLY A 146 12.69 -8.79 3.85
C GLY A 146 12.51 -8.04 2.54
N LEU A 147 13.28 -8.43 1.50
CA LEU A 147 13.18 -7.83 0.16
C LEU A 147 11.80 -8.06 -0.45
N VAL A 148 11.28 -9.27 -0.40
CA VAL A 148 9.94 -9.61 -0.92
C VAL A 148 8.89 -8.77 -0.21
N TYR A 149 8.95 -8.70 1.11
CA TYR A 149 8.04 -7.89 1.92
C TYR A 149 8.11 -6.41 1.54
N PHE A 150 9.32 -5.84 1.39
CA PHE A 150 9.50 -4.45 0.97
C PHE A 150 8.85 -4.17 -0.39
N VAL A 151 9.10 -5.03 -1.39
CA VAL A 151 8.52 -4.87 -2.74
C VAL A 151 7.00 -4.92 -2.69
N VAL A 152 6.42 -5.88 -1.98
CA VAL A 152 4.96 -5.98 -1.81
C VAL A 152 4.40 -4.72 -1.16
N CYS A 153 5.03 -4.24 -0.10
CA CYS A 153 4.60 -3.03 0.60
C CYS A 153 4.73 -1.77 -0.27
N TRP A 154 5.83 -1.63 -0.99
CA TRP A 154 6.04 -0.50 -1.90
C TRP A 154 5.02 -0.46 -3.03
N VAL A 155 4.77 -1.60 -3.67
CA VAL A 155 3.74 -1.70 -4.72
C VAL A 155 2.35 -1.40 -4.15
N SER A 156 2.02 -1.96 -3.00
CA SER A 156 0.74 -1.70 -2.32
C SER A 156 0.56 -0.23 -1.96
N ASP A 157 1.60 0.44 -1.43
CA ASP A 157 1.58 1.89 -1.14
C ASP A 157 1.29 2.70 -2.40
N ARG A 158 1.92 2.37 -3.54
CA ARG A 158 1.68 3.03 -4.82
C ARG A 158 0.24 2.88 -5.29
N PHE A 159 -0.34 1.68 -5.17
CA PHE A 159 -1.74 1.44 -5.52
C PHE A 159 -2.69 2.19 -4.58
N MET A 160 -2.44 2.18 -3.29
CA MET A 160 -3.25 2.90 -2.30
C MET A 160 -3.25 4.41 -2.56
N MET A 161 -2.07 5.01 -2.81
CA MET A 161 -1.94 6.43 -3.13
C MET A 161 -2.71 6.79 -4.39
N ARG A 162 -2.51 6.03 -5.47
CA ARG A 162 -3.22 6.26 -6.73
C ARG A 162 -4.73 6.14 -6.59
N SER A 163 -5.19 5.16 -5.83
CA SER A 163 -6.62 4.97 -5.53
C SER A 163 -7.20 6.17 -4.76
N GLN A 164 -6.48 6.70 -3.78
CA GLN A 164 -6.88 7.88 -3.02
C GLN A 164 -6.89 9.15 -3.89
N ASP A 165 -5.89 9.34 -4.75
CA ASP A 165 -5.82 10.49 -5.64
C ASP A 165 -7.00 10.50 -6.63
N ILE A 166 -7.31 9.35 -7.23
CA ILE A 166 -8.48 9.22 -8.12
C ILE A 166 -9.78 9.52 -7.38
N ALA A 167 -9.96 8.94 -6.18
CA ALA A 167 -11.17 9.17 -5.39
C ALA A 167 -11.31 10.64 -4.98
N LYS A 168 -10.18 11.30 -4.64
CA LYS A 168 -10.15 12.73 -4.30
C LYS A 168 -10.49 13.61 -5.51
N GLN A 169 -9.86 13.35 -6.67
CA GLN A 169 -10.16 14.09 -7.90
C GLN A 169 -11.65 13.99 -8.25
N THR A 170 -12.22 12.78 -8.21
CA THR A 170 -13.63 12.56 -8.48
C THR A 170 -14.52 13.36 -7.52
N ALA A 171 -14.17 13.43 -6.23
CA ALA A 171 -14.90 14.20 -5.25
C ALA A 171 -14.79 15.72 -5.48
N ASP A 172 -13.61 16.20 -5.87
CA ASP A 172 -13.36 17.62 -6.14
C ASP A 172 -14.05 18.08 -7.44
N ASP A 173 -14.02 17.25 -8.49
CA ASP A 173 -14.72 17.51 -9.77
C ASP A 173 -16.24 17.61 -9.56
N MET A 174 -16.82 16.70 -8.77
CA MET A 174 -18.24 16.76 -8.41
C MET A 174 -18.60 18.05 -7.65
N ARG A 175 -17.73 18.46 -6.70
CA ARG A 175 -17.94 19.72 -5.97
C ARG A 175 -17.86 20.95 -6.88
N ALA A 176 -16.96 20.94 -7.87
CA ALA A 176 -16.82 22.02 -8.85
C ALA A 176 -18.06 22.15 -9.73
N VAL A 177 -18.59 21.02 -10.23
CA VAL A 177 -19.82 20.99 -11.03
C VAL A 177 -21.02 21.55 -10.25
N LEU A 178 -21.13 21.21 -8.96
CA LEU A 178 -22.21 21.72 -8.11
C LEU A 178 -22.11 23.22 -7.86
N LYS A 179 -20.91 23.75 -7.62
CA LYS A 179 -20.67 25.19 -7.45
C LYS A 179 -20.99 25.98 -8.74
N GLY A 180 -20.61 25.43 -9.91
CA GLY A 180 -20.86 26.07 -11.20
C GLY A 180 -22.33 26.08 -11.61
N LYS A 181 -23.17 25.19 -11.03
CA LYS A 181 -24.63 25.21 -11.25
C LYS A 181 -25.41 26.13 -10.28
N ALA A 182 -24.76 26.50 -9.17
CA ALA A 182 -25.35 27.38 -8.15
C ALA A 182 -25.08 28.87 -8.41
N ALA A 183 -24.21 29.20 -9.36
CA ALA A 183 -23.92 30.55 -9.85
C ALA A 183 -24.70 30.86 -11.14
#